data_4084e645198f64c628359c2490cdfa81
#
_entry.id   4084e645198f64c628359c2490cdfa81
#
_cell.length_a   1.000
_cell.length_b   1.000
_cell.length_c   1.000
_cell.angle_alpha   90.00
_cell.angle_beta   90.00
_cell.angle_gamma   90.00
#
_symmetry.space_group_name_H-M   'P 1'
#
loop_
_entity.id
_entity.type
_entity.pdbx_description
1 polymer ?
#
loop_
_entity_poly.entity_id
_entity_poly.type
_entity_poly.pdbx_seq_one_letter_code
_entity_poly.pdbx_strand_id
1 'polypeptide(L)'
;MKNFRSRRKAMGGFKRIHCEKGVALPVTLLLLMVLGVLAVVSTQWSAQDIGRTADYYESREAFYIAEAGIQKAINLLNYVDSAGGDESSPGNEIAAGGFDNVLVNFIFNNAANLTNATFGTGSYNVTVADNDDGDGDVGDDDDNNIILTSTGTKGDKTVTLEAVIVRRLFKGDHAITAEGDLGGNGSFTINGTNGSIHSNNSVTISGGSATITEGATASGDCTGTGCVAGGTAPEDIPLMNPSDYKDFADYILKSDGTIKKVSTGDIYTFTNPGGGNWSTSTTGDGNADFGGLSYSNAQDRWSAGNSNIANGFFYVEGDFKTTGCPPGWETTIVTEGYIDFGGSADVMNYKDPGDTQDIQDLFLVAGTDIEFSGNPSNTISGFIAAGEQISVSGTVTLEGAIVAADVSNSESLVTGNSIGGSLTVTYNGDMVSPALSNKVKVIAWQET
;
A
#
# COMPACT_ATOMS: atom_id res chain seq x y z
N MET A 1 -67.51 -56.39 14.64
CA MET A 1 -67.77 -57.36 15.68
C MET A 1 -66.47 -57.89 16.24
N LYS A 2 -66.06 -57.49 17.44
CA LYS A 2 -65.19 -58.22 18.35
C LYS A 2 -65.22 -57.50 19.69
N ASN A 3 -65.73 -58.26 20.66
CA ASN A 3 -65.94 -57.89 22.01
C ASN A 3 -64.64 -57.57 22.78
N PHE A 4 -64.64 -56.45 23.51
CA PHE A 4 -63.61 -56.14 24.51
C PHE A 4 -64.24 -56.32 25.89
N ARG A 5 -63.85 -57.39 26.56
CA ARG A 5 -64.26 -57.75 27.95
C ARG A 5 -63.49 -56.82 28.92
N SER A 6 -64.26 -56.07 29.70
CA SER A 6 -63.86 -55.38 30.90
C SER A 6 -63.28 -56.42 31.95
N ARG A 7 -62.04 -56.22 32.38
CA ARG A 7 -61.54 -56.77 33.60
C ARG A 7 -61.40 -55.66 34.64
N ARG A 8 -62.36 -55.63 35.57
CA ARG A 8 -62.24 -54.87 36.81
C ARG A 8 -61.15 -55.59 37.65
N LYS A 9 -60.02 -54.94 37.93
CA LYS A 9 -59.10 -55.36 38.99
C LYS A 9 -59.50 -54.62 40.27
N ALA A 10 -59.64 -55.45 41.33
CA ALA A 10 -59.99 -55.04 42.67
C ALA A 10 -58.96 -54.00 43.20
N MET A 11 -59.47 -52.94 43.77
CA MET A 11 -58.72 -51.96 44.57
C MET A 11 -58.29 -52.67 45.87
N GLY A 12 -56.98 -52.95 45.97
CA GLY A 12 -56.34 -53.36 47.18
C GLY A 12 -56.36 -52.22 48.20
N GLY A 13 -56.75 -52.61 49.40
CA GLY A 13 -56.97 -51.73 50.53
C GLY A 13 -55.78 -50.85 50.88
N PHE A 14 -56.02 -49.58 51.01
CA PHE A 14 -55.14 -48.65 51.66
C PHE A 14 -54.94 -49.03 53.10
N LYS A 15 -53.76 -49.60 53.49
CA LYS A 15 -53.33 -49.68 54.86
C LYS A 15 -53.32 -48.30 55.48
N ARG A 16 -54.15 -48.05 56.47
CA ARG A 16 -54.09 -46.85 57.31
C ARG A 16 -52.71 -46.78 57.95
N ILE A 17 -51.93 -45.77 57.43
CA ILE A 17 -50.73 -45.40 58.12
C ILE A 17 -51.13 -44.78 59.46
N HIS A 18 -50.72 -45.45 60.54
CA HIS A 18 -50.86 -44.87 61.87
C HIS A 18 -50.06 -43.58 61.91
N CYS A 19 -50.78 -42.50 62.03
CA CYS A 19 -50.17 -41.17 62.21
C CYS A 19 -49.62 -41.14 63.64
N GLU A 20 -48.34 -41.39 63.84
CA GLU A 20 -47.68 -41.12 65.11
C GLU A 20 -47.75 -39.57 65.32
N LYS A 21 -48.63 -39.28 66.33
CA LYS A 21 -48.84 -37.88 66.71
C LYS A 21 -47.54 -37.34 67.32
N GLY A 22 -46.86 -36.44 66.57
CA GLY A 22 -45.77 -35.67 67.13
C GLY A 22 -44.53 -35.44 66.22
N VAL A 23 -44.37 -36.23 65.16
CA VAL A 23 -43.16 -36.12 64.30
C VAL A 23 -43.36 -35.24 63.08
N ALA A 24 -44.60 -34.96 62.65
CA ALA A 24 -44.88 -34.20 61.45
C ALA A 24 -44.40 -32.74 61.54
N LEU A 25 -44.56 -32.07 62.67
CA LEU A 25 -44.18 -30.66 62.85
C LEU A 25 -42.66 -30.49 62.81
N PRO A 26 -41.80 -31.27 63.50
CA PRO A 26 -40.33 -31.11 63.35
C PRO A 26 -39.84 -31.45 61.95
N VAL A 27 -40.45 -32.44 61.27
CA VAL A 27 -40.05 -32.81 59.89
C VAL A 27 -40.41 -31.70 58.91
N THR A 28 -41.59 -31.09 59.01
CA THR A 28 -42.01 -30.00 58.19
C THR A 28 -41.14 -28.73 58.42
N LEU A 29 -40.76 -28.46 59.66
CA LEU A 29 -39.90 -27.33 60.02
C LEU A 29 -38.48 -27.54 59.50
N LEU A 30 -37.95 -28.79 59.59
CA LEU A 30 -36.66 -29.15 59.03
C LEU A 30 -36.67 -29.04 57.49
N LEU A 31 -37.73 -29.47 56.82
CA LEU A 31 -37.90 -29.38 55.38
C LEU A 31 -38.01 -27.93 54.93
N LEU A 32 -38.73 -27.06 55.66
CA LEU A 32 -38.77 -25.64 55.40
C LEU A 32 -37.41 -24.99 55.60
N MET A 33 -36.64 -25.40 56.61
CA MET A 33 -35.26 -24.86 56.79
C MET A 33 -34.35 -25.27 55.68
N VAL A 34 -34.39 -26.50 55.19
CA VAL A 34 -33.60 -26.98 54.04
C VAL A 34 -34.00 -26.25 52.76
N LEU A 35 -35.32 -26.11 52.53
CA LEU A 35 -35.79 -25.34 51.37
C LEU A 35 -35.39 -23.85 51.43
N GLY A 36 -35.42 -23.27 52.63
CA GLY A 36 -34.94 -21.90 52.84
C GLY A 36 -33.46 -21.72 52.53
N VAL A 37 -32.62 -22.67 53.00
CA VAL A 37 -31.17 -22.66 52.66
C VAL A 37 -30.94 -22.84 51.16
N LEU A 38 -31.62 -23.81 50.52
CA LEU A 38 -31.54 -24.02 49.08
C LEU A 38 -31.96 -22.80 48.28
N ALA A 39 -33.01 -22.10 48.69
CA ALA A 39 -33.46 -20.86 48.04
C ALA A 39 -32.41 -19.76 48.14
N VAL A 40 -31.78 -19.58 49.31
CA VAL A 40 -30.69 -18.60 49.48
C VAL A 40 -29.48 -18.96 48.64
N VAL A 41 -29.05 -20.22 48.63
CA VAL A 41 -27.91 -20.67 47.79
C VAL A 41 -28.20 -20.49 46.29
N SER A 42 -29.42 -20.84 45.86
CA SER A 42 -29.85 -20.68 44.47
C SER A 42 -29.85 -19.21 44.03
N THR A 43 -30.34 -18.32 44.90
CA THR A 43 -30.31 -16.88 44.58
C THR A 43 -28.90 -16.32 44.53
N GLN A 44 -27.96 -16.76 45.39
CA GLN A 44 -26.57 -16.37 45.34
C GLN A 44 -25.90 -16.85 44.06
N TRP A 45 -26.11 -18.10 43.66
CA TRP A 45 -25.55 -18.61 42.39
C TRP A 45 -26.10 -17.88 41.20
N SER A 46 -27.42 -17.64 41.16
CA SER A 46 -28.01 -16.83 40.06
C SER A 46 -27.45 -15.41 39.99
N ALA A 47 -27.22 -14.76 41.14
CA ALA A 47 -26.60 -13.44 41.17
C ALA A 47 -25.14 -13.45 40.67
N GLN A 48 -24.38 -14.51 41.05
CA GLN A 48 -23.01 -14.70 40.52
C GLN A 48 -23.00 -14.98 39.02
N ASP A 49 -23.91 -15.78 38.50
CA ASP A 49 -24.02 -16.10 37.08
C ASP A 49 -24.43 -14.87 36.26
N ILE A 50 -25.32 -14.03 36.79
CA ILE A 50 -25.69 -12.75 36.18
C ILE A 50 -24.46 -11.82 36.13
N GLY A 51 -23.69 -11.74 37.26
CA GLY A 51 -22.47 -10.95 37.30
C GLY A 51 -21.43 -11.43 36.31
N ARG A 52 -21.16 -12.73 36.25
CA ARG A 52 -20.22 -13.29 35.25
C ARG A 52 -20.68 -13.07 33.82
N THR A 53 -21.97 -13.19 33.58
CA THR A 53 -22.55 -12.94 32.26
C THR A 53 -22.39 -11.47 31.86
N ALA A 54 -22.63 -10.53 32.77
CA ALA A 54 -22.41 -9.09 32.54
C ALA A 54 -20.93 -8.82 32.27
N ASP A 55 -20.02 -9.35 33.09
CA ASP A 55 -18.56 -9.21 32.87
C ASP A 55 -18.13 -9.75 31.51
N TYR A 56 -18.68 -10.88 31.09
CA TYR A 56 -18.39 -11.43 29.76
C TYR A 56 -18.89 -10.55 28.62
N TYR A 57 -20.09 -9.99 28.73
CA TYR A 57 -20.60 -9.07 27.71
C TYR A 57 -19.80 -7.77 27.65
N GLU A 58 -19.41 -7.22 28.81
CA GLU A 58 -18.59 -6.01 28.85
C GLU A 58 -17.19 -6.26 28.26
N SER A 59 -16.57 -7.42 28.54
CA SER A 59 -15.28 -7.79 27.93
C SER A 59 -15.41 -7.96 26.41
N ARG A 60 -16.49 -8.58 25.93
CA ARG A 60 -16.73 -8.69 24.49
C ARG A 60 -16.97 -7.31 23.84
N GLU A 61 -17.70 -6.44 24.50
CA GLU A 61 -17.89 -5.06 24.00
C GLU A 61 -16.55 -4.33 23.98
N ALA A 62 -15.71 -4.45 25.02
CA ALA A 62 -14.37 -3.88 25.05
C ALA A 62 -13.49 -4.40 23.90
N PHE A 63 -13.58 -5.71 23.59
CA PHE A 63 -12.90 -6.29 22.42
C PHE A 63 -13.35 -5.65 21.11
N TYR A 64 -14.66 -5.55 20.85
CA TYR A 64 -15.17 -4.91 19.63
C TYR A 64 -14.84 -3.42 19.56
N ILE A 65 -14.74 -2.74 20.69
CA ILE A 65 -14.30 -1.35 20.78
C ILE A 65 -12.82 -1.23 20.39
N ALA A 66 -11.96 -2.15 20.87
CA ALA A 66 -10.56 -2.20 20.47
C ALA A 66 -10.43 -2.51 18.96
N GLU A 67 -11.17 -3.49 18.45
CA GLU A 67 -11.22 -3.81 17.02
C GLU A 67 -11.65 -2.60 16.18
N ALA A 68 -12.66 -1.86 16.62
CA ALA A 68 -13.08 -0.64 15.95
C ALA A 68 -11.98 0.42 15.87
N GLY A 69 -11.12 0.50 16.90
CA GLY A 69 -9.94 1.37 16.90
C GLY A 69 -8.93 0.96 15.83
N ILE A 70 -8.58 -0.34 15.74
CA ILE A 70 -7.71 -0.86 14.67
C ILE A 70 -8.30 -0.57 13.29
N GLN A 71 -9.57 -0.89 13.06
CA GLN A 71 -10.24 -0.64 11.78
C GLN A 71 -10.27 0.85 11.42
N LYS A 72 -10.49 1.71 12.42
CA LYS A 72 -10.45 3.17 12.20
C LYS A 72 -9.06 3.64 11.80
N ALA A 73 -8.00 3.15 12.46
CA ALA A 73 -6.62 3.46 12.11
C ALA A 73 -6.28 3.00 10.69
N ILE A 74 -6.61 1.75 10.34
CA ILE A 74 -6.40 1.21 8.98
C ILE A 74 -7.15 2.05 7.93
N ASN A 75 -8.38 2.44 8.21
CA ASN A 75 -9.16 3.28 7.29
C ASN A 75 -8.54 4.66 7.11
N LEU A 76 -7.96 5.23 8.16
CA LEU A 76 -7.25 6.51 8.08
C LEU A 76 -5.93 6.36 7.31
N LEU A 77 -5.16 5.30 7.56
CA LEU A 77 -3.92 5.01 6.80
C LEU A 77 -4.18 4.76 5.31
N ASN A 78 -5.31 4.15 4.98
CA ASN A 78 -5.71 3.87 3.59
C ASN A 78 -6.48 5.02 2.93
N TYR A 79 -6.76 6.10 3.67
CA TYR A 79 -7.51 7.23 3.12
C TYR A 79 -6.56 8.10 2.31
N VAL A 80 -6.71 8.04 0.99
CA VAL A 80 -6.09 8.99 0.06
C VAL A 80 -7.17 9.98 -0.34
N ASP A 81 -6.95 11.26 -0.09
CA ASP A 81 -7.86 12.30 -0.57
C ASP A 81 -7.80 12.35 -2.10
N SER A 82 -8.94 12.29 -2.76
CA SER A 82 -9.07 12.42 -4.22
C SER A 82 -8.60 13.76 -4.80
N ALA A 83 -8.15 14.67 -3.96
CA ALA A 83 -7.61 15.99 -4.33
C ALA A 83 -6.06 16.04 -4.26
N GLY A 84 -5.36 14.90 -4.11
CA GLY A 84 -3.91 14.91 -3.88
C GLY A 84 -3.60 15.69 -2.61
N GLY A 85 -4.18 15.28 -1.48
CA GLY A 85 -4.24 16.04 -0.25
C GLY A 85 -2.89 16.56 0.20
N ASP A 86 -2.89 17.74 0.80
CA ASP A 86 -1.71 18.30 1.43
C ASP A 86 -1.27 17.40 2.62
N GLU A 87 -0.03 17.54 3.05
CA GLU A 87 0.57 16.79 4.17
C GLU A 87 -0.22 16.94 5.50
N SER A 88 -1.20 17.82 5.55
CA SER A 88 -2.05 18.09 6.72
C SER A 88 -3.37 17.32 6.71
N SER A 89 -3.67 16.57 5.65
CA SER A 89 -4.89 15.78 5.55
C SER A 89 -4.73 14.44 6.28
N PRO A 90 -5.70 14.04 7.11
CA PRO A 90 -5.64 12.74 7.77
C PRO A 90 -5.51 11.60 6.76
N GLY A 91 -4.48 10.73 6.94
CA GLY A 91 -4.26 9.56 6.08
C GLY A 91 -3.24 9.73 4.97
N ASN A 92 -2.60 10.89 4.86
CA ASN A 92 -1.52 11.13 3.91
C ASN A 92 -0.12 10.85 4.46
N GLU A 93 -0.01 10.39 5.70
CA GLU A 93 1.27 10.18 6.37
C GLU A 93 2.15 9.17 5.62
N ILE A 94 1.56 8.13 5.05
CA ILE A 94 2.32 7.16 4.22
C ILE A 94 2.83 7.81 2.93
N ALA A 95 2.02 8.64 2.28
CA ALA A 95 2.42 9.35 1.07
C ALA A 95 3.51 10.40 1.33
N ALA A 96 3.53 10.98 2.53
CA ALA A 96 4.47 12.03 2.92
C ALA A 96 5.86 11.52 3.33
N GLY A 97 6.02 10.23 3.63
CA GLY A 97 7.32 9.67 4.06
C GLY A 97 7.22 8.26 4.62
N GLY A 98 6.37 7.40 4.04
CA GLY A 98 6.31 5.99 4.44
C GLY A 98 5.85 5.77 5.88
N PHE A 99 6.31 4.68 6.46
CA PHE A 99 5.99 4.37 7.85
C PHE A 99 6.77 5.19 8.87
N ASP A 100 7.93 5.75 8.54
CA ASP A 100 8.64 6.71 9.42
C ASP A 100 7.75 7.91 9.75
N ASN A 101 7.12 8.47 8.73
CA ASN A 101 6.18 9.58 8.94
C ASN A 101 4.92 9.14 9.71
N VAL A 102 4.47 7.91 9.53
CA VAL A 102 3.37 7.34 10.31
C VAL A 102 3.74 7.21 11.78
N LEU A 103 4.94 6.71 12.11
CA LEU A 103 5.43 6.56 13.48
C LEU A 103 5.44 7.90 14.22
N VAL A 104 5.87 8.96 13.55
CA VAL A 104 6.01 10.30 14.14
C VAL A 104 4.69 11.07 14.18
N ASN A 105 3.92 11.08 13.09
CA ASN A 105 2.86 12.07 12.88
C ASN A 105 1.44 11.49 12.91
N PHE A 106 1.24 10.20 12.60
CA PHE A 106 -0.10 9.64 12.40
C PHE A 106 -1.03 9.81 13.60
N ILE A 107 -0.58 9.43 14.80
CA ILE A 107 -1.42 9.56 16.00
C ILE A 107 -1.66 11.02 16.35
N PHE A 108 -0.66 11.88 16.20
CA PHE A 108 -0.76 13.30 16.49
C PHE A 108 -1.78 13.98 15.56
N ASN A 109 -1.70 13.75 14.25
CA ASN A 109 -2.58 14.34 13.25
C ASN A 109 -4.02 13.81 13.36
N ASN A 110 -4.18 12.57 13.83
CA ASN A 110 -5.46 11.89 13.95
C ASN A 110 -5.96 11.76 15.40
N ALA A 111 -5.44 12.53 16.34
CA ALA A 111 -5.73 12.38 17.78
C ALA A 111 -7.24 12.40 18.11
N ALA A 112 -8.03 13.23 17.44
CA ALA A 112 -9.48 13.30 17.65
C ALA A 112 -10.21 11.98 17.30
N ASN A 113 -9.64 11.17 16.41
CA ASN A 113 -10.19 9.91 15.94
C ASN A 113 -9.56 8.68 16.60
N LEU A 114 -8.36 8.81 17.17
CA LEU A 114 -7.56 7.67 17.64
C LEU A 114 -7.27 7.70 19.14
N THR A 115 -7.28 8.88 19.78
CA THR A 115 -6.94 9.03 21.19
C THR A 115 -8.19 9.24 22.03
N ASN A 116 -8.51 8.30 22.92
CA ASN A 116 -9.72 8.30 23.76
C ASN A 116 -11.00 8.52 22.94
N ALA A 117 -11.04 8.00 21.73
CA ALA A 117 -12.15 8.16 20.81
C ALA A 117 -13.35 7.32 21.28
N THR A 118 -14.53 7.90 21.25
CA THR A 118 -15.75 7.23 21.70
C THR A 118 -16.32 6.30 20.63
N PHE A 119 -16.70 5.08 21.02
CA PHE A 119 -17.41 4.13 20.19
C PHE A 119 -18.55 3.51 20.97
N GLY A 120 -19.77 3.81 20.59
CA GLY A 120 -20.97 3.41 21.34
C GLY A 120 -20.97 3.98 22.76
N THR A 121 -20.92 3.09 23.76
CA THR A 121 -20.89 3.46 25.18
C THR A 121 -19.53 3.22 25.83
N GLY A 122 -18.48 3.02 25.02
CA GLY A 122 -17.09 2.87 25.44
C GLY A 122 -16.16 3.80 24.68
N SER A 123 -14.87 3.57 24.84
CA SER A 123 -13.83 4.35 24.15
C SER A 123 -12.66 3.45 23.78
N TYR A 124 -11.90 3.86 22.77
CA TYR A 124 -10.63 3.23 22.43
C TYR A 124 -9.49 4.25 22.38
N ASN A 125 -8.29 3.73 22.51
CA ASN A 125 -7.06 4.48 22.33
C ASN A 125 -6.13 3.67 21.43
N VAL A 126 -5.64 4.30 20.35
CA VAL A 126 -4.72 3.66 19.40
C VAL A 126 -3.33 4.26 19.57
N THR A 127 -2.31 3.42 19.49
CA THR A 127 -0.91 3.79 19.39
C THR A 127 -0.27 3.08 18.20
N VAL A 128 0.81 3.62 17.70
CA VAL A 128 1.65 3.03 16.66
C VAL A 128 3.06 2.90 17.17
N ALA A 129 3.74 1.83 16.80
CA ALA A 129 5.15 1.59 17.12
C ALA A 129 5.79 0.81 15.99
N ASP A 130 7.09 0.95 15.85
CA ASP A 130 7.91 0.06 15.05
C ASP A 130 7.91 -1.37 15.62
N ASN A 131 8.14 -2.38 14.77
CA ASN A 131 8.14 -3.79 15.15
C ASN A 131 9.50 -4.30 15.65
N ASP A 132 10.50 -3.41 15.87
CA ASP A 132 11.88 -3.73 16.28
C ASP A 132 12.55 -4.68 15.25
N ASP A 133 12.86 -4.15 14.09
CA ASP A 133 13.57 -4.87 13.02
C ASP A 133 15.05 -5.13 13.34
N GLY A 134 15.52 -4.66 14.49
CA GLY A 134 16.81 -4.98 15.08
C GLY A 134 17.86 -3.88 14.96
N ASP A 135 17.50 -2.71 14.46
CA ASP A 135 18.36 -1.53 14.39
C ASP A 135 18.40 -0.76 15.73
N GLY A 136 17.36 -0.90 16.56
CA GLY A 136 17.24 -0.29 17.89
C GLY A 136 16.67 1.13 17.87
N ASP A 137 16.15 1.61 16.73
CA ASP A 137 15.43 2.89 16.61
C ASP A 137 13.93 2.63 16.39
N VAL A 138 13.12 2.87 17.39
CA VAL A 138 11.67 2.69 17.36
C VAL A 138 10.91 3.81 16.63
N GLY A 139 11.60 4.78 16.10
CA GLY A 139 11.06 5.93 15.37
C GLY A 139 11.33 5.90 13.87
N ASP A 140 12.02 4.86 13.40
CA ASP A 140 12.43 4.61 12.03
C ASP A 140 11.96 3.22 11.61
N ASP A 141 11.52 3.03 10.37
CA ASP A 141 10.99 1.76 9.85
C ASP A 141 11.76 1.36 8.60
N ASP A 142 12.63 0.37 8.72
CA ASP A 142 13.46 -0.13 7.61
C ASP A 142 12.83 -1.32 6.87
N ASP A 143 11.83 -2.00 7.47
CA ASP A 143 11.26 -3.24 6.91
C ASP A 143 9.81 -3.12 6.39
N ASN A 144 9.23 -1.92 6.45
CA ASN A 144 7.86 -1.62 6.06
C ASN A 144 6.78 -2.36 6.87
N ASN A 145 7.07 -2.62 8.15
CA ASN A 145 6.16 -3.25 9.10
C ASN A 145 6.02 -2.40 10.36
N ILE A 146 4.81 -2.10 10.76
CA ILE A 146 4.52 -1.39 12.02
C ILE A 146 3.48 -2.15 12.85
N ILE A 147 3.43 -1.87 14.14
CA ILE A 147 2.45 -2.40 15.08
C ILE A 147 1.45 -1.32 15.46
N LEU A 148 0.17 -1.56 15.14
CA LEU A 148 -0.94 -0.78 15.70
C LEU A 148 -1.45 -1.47 16.96
N THR A 149 -1.47 -0.77 18.07
CA THR A 149 -2.05 -1.24 19.33
C THR A 149 -3.30 -0.44 19.64
N SER A 150 -4.43 -1.13 19.83
CA SER A 150 -5.68 -0.50 20.23
C SER A 150 -6.17 -1.06 21.56
N THR A 151 -6.43 -0.16 22.49
CA THR A 151 -7.00 -0.49 23.80
C THR A 151 -8.43 -0.02 23.87
N GLY A 152 -9.37 -0.97 23.90
CA GLY A 152 -10.80 -0.72 24.04
C GLY A 152 -11.24 -0.80 25.49
N THR A 153 -12.07 0.11 25.94
CA THR A 153 -12.57 0.20 27.32
C THR A 153 -14.09 0.25 27.32
N LYS A 154 -14.70 -0.62 28.16
CA LYS A 154 -16.15 -0.64 28.43
C LYS A 154 -16.40 -0.85 29.93
N GLY A 155 -16.98 0.15 30.57
CA GLY A 155 -17.15 0.12 32.03
C GLY A 155 -15.78 0.04 32.72
N ASP A 156 -15.57 -1.04 33.48
CA ASP A 156 -14.28 -1.35 34.12
C ASP A 156 -13.43 -2.39 33.36
N LYS A 157 -13.89 -2.84 32.20
CA LYS A 157 -13.22 -3.84 31.37
C LYS A 157 -12.39 -3.16 30.28
N THR A 158 -11.19 -3.68 30.10
CA THR A 158 -10.23 -3.22 29.11
C THR A 158 -9.70 -4.42 28.33
N VAL A 159 -9.63 -4.29 27.02
CA VAL A 159 -9.03 -5.28 26.10
C VAL A 159 -8.06 -4.55 25.19
N THR A 160 -6.89 -5.12 25.01
CA THR A 160 -5.87 -4.59 24.10
C THR A 160 -5.70 -5.55 22.93
N LEU A 161 -5.69 -5.01 21.71
CA LEU A 161 -5.42 -5.71 20.48
C LEU A 161 -4.19 -5.11 19.81
N GLU A 162 -3.34 -5.97 19.30
CA GLU A 162 -2.20 -5.61 18.47
C GLU A 162 -2.40 -6.13 17.06
N ALA A 163 -2.09 -5.31 16.06
CA ALA A 163 -2.14 -5.68 14.65
C ALA A 163 -0.82 -5.30 13.98
N VAL A 164 -0.17 -6.27 13.35
CA VAL A 164 0.98 -6.02 12.49
C VAL A 164 0.47 -5.58 11.13
N ILE A 165 0.89 -4.40 10.73
CA ILE A 165 0.50 -3.73 9.50
C ILE A 165 1.71 -3.68 8.59
N VAL A 166 1.52 -4.03 7.32
CA VAL A 166 2.56 -3.93 6.30
C VAL A 166 2.06 -3.08 5.14
N ARG A 167 2.96 -2.38 4.48
CA ARG A 167 2.66 -1.77 3.18
C ARG A 167 2.49 -2.89 2.15
N ARG A 168 1.51 -2.76 1.27
CA ARG A 168 1.32 -3.73 0.20
C ARG A 168 2.34 -3.49 -0.89
N LEU A 169 2.95 -4.56 -1.40
CA LEU A 169 3.55 -4.49 -2.71
C LEU A 169 2.42 -4.33 -3.75
N PHE A 170 2.58 -3.35 -4.61
CA PHE A 170 1.65 -3.19 -5.73
C PHE A 170 1.88 -4.34 -6.71
N LYS A 171 0.84 -5.09 -6.94
CA LYS A 171 0.78 -6.04 -8.04
C LYS A 171 -0.31 -5.56 -8.98
N GLY A 172 0.08 -4.87 -10.05
CA GLY A 172 -0.86 -4.42 -11.07
C GLY A 172 -1.54 -5.60 -11.74
N ASP A 173 -2.86 -5.53 -11.87
CA ASP A 173 -3.63 -6.51 -12.65
C ASP A 173 -3.69 -6.13 -14.13
N HIS A 174 -3.08 -4.99 -14.52
CA HIS A 174 -3.08 -4.42 -15.86
C HIS A 174 -1.68 -4.04 -16.32
N ALA A 175 -1.46 -4.09 -17.62
CA ALA A 175 -0.22 -3.63 -18.25
C ALA A 175 -0.05 -2.10 -18.14
N ILE A 176 -1.15 -1.37 -18.14
CA ILE A 176 -1.17 0.09 -17.97
C ILE A 176 -2.31 0.46 -17.04
N THR A 177 -1.98 1.20 -16.00
CA THR A 177 -2.94 1.68 -15.00
C THR A 177 -2.78 3.18 -14.79
N ALA A 178 -3.87 3.93 -14.78
CA ALA A 178 -3.86 5.37 -14.55
C ALA A 178 -4.97 5.80 -13.59
N GLU A 179 -4.68 6.71 -12.67
CA GLU A 179 -5.70 7.32 -11.80
C GLU A 179 -6.58 8.30 -12.57
N GLY A 180 -5.97 9.12 -13.44
CA GLY A 180 -6.66 10.10 -14.29
C GLY A 180 -7.07 9.57 -15.65
N ASP A 181 -7.59 10.46 -16.49
CA ASP A 181 -7.97 10.15 -17.87
C ASP A 181 -6.80 9.59 -18.67
N LEU A 182 -7.04 8.55 -19.46
CA LEU A 182 -6.04 7.94 -20.33
C LEU A 182 -6.46 8.00 -21.80
N GLY A 183 -5.67 8.73 -22.58
CA GLY A 183 -5.82 8.83 -24.04
C GLY A 183 -4.96 7.81 -24.77
N GLY A 184 -5.54 7.10 -25.77
CA GLY A 184 -4.80 6.21 -26.66
C GLY A 184 -4.93 6.62 -28.11
N ASN A 185 -3.81 6.78 -28.83
CA ASN A 185 -3.81 7.04 -30.27
C ASN A 185 -2.64 6.30 -30.96
N GLY A 186 -2.76 6.04 -32.25
CA GLY A 186 -1.70 5.35 -33.00
C GLY A 186 -1.88 3.85 -33.12
N SER A 187 -0.78 3.13 -33.30
CA SER A 187 -0.75 1.68 -33.55
C SER A 187 -0.04 0.96 -32.40
N PHE A 188 -0.57 1.08 -31.21
CA PHE A 188 0.02 0.40 -30.04
C PHE A 188 -0.53 -1.00 -29.82
N THR A 189 0.24 -1.83 -29.13
CA THR A 189 -0.09 -3.21 -28.84
C THR A 189 0.15 -3.51 -27.36
N ILE A 190 -0.87 -4.00 -26.65
CA ILE A 190 -0.79 -4.45 -25.28
C ILE A 190 -1.03 -5.96 -25.24
N ASN A 191 -0.03 -6.71 -24.80
CA ASN A 191 0.03 -8.17 -24.84
C ASN A 191 0.24 -8.77 -23.44
N GLY A 192 0.16 -10.10 -23.39
CA GLY A 192 0.50 -10.92 -22.21
C GLY A 192 -0.71 -11.31 -21.38
N THR A 193 -0.47 -12.10 -20.35
CA THR A 193 -1.48 -12.45 -19.35
C THR A 193 -1.79 -11.20 -18.55
N ASN A 194 -3.05 -10.82 -18.42
CA ASN A 194 -3.50 -9.54 -17.89
C ASN A 194 -3.00 -8.33 -18.73
N GLY A 195 -2.76 -8.55 -20.04
CA GLY A 195 -2.40 -7.51 -21.02
C GLY A 195 -3.57 -6.58 -21.33
N SER A 196 -3.97 -5.79 -20.35
CA SER A 196 -5.12 -4.88 -20.35
C SER A 196 -4.71 -3.46 -19.95
N ILE A 197 -5.66 -2.54 -20.08
CA ILE A 197 -5.54 -1.15 -19.65
C ILE A 197 -6.66 -0.86 -18.66
N HIS A 198 -6.35 -0.15 -17.59
CA HIS A 198 -7.34 0.41 -16.66
C HIS A 198 -7.10 1.87 -16.33
N SER A 199 -8.19 2.63 -16.17
CA SER A 199 -8.17 3.98 -15.61
C SER A 199 -9.25 4.15 -14.56
N ASN A 200 -8.91 4.74 -13.43
CA ASN A 200 -9.87 5.11 -12.39
C ASN A 200 -10.78 6.28 -12.81
N ASN A 201 -10.46 6.96 -13.93
CA ASN A 201 -11.33 7.95 -14.52
C ASN A 201 -11.85 7.44 -15.88
N SER A 202 -11.43 7.98 -17.02
CA SER A 202 -11.95 7.58 -18.33
C SER A 202 -10.85 7.08 -19.25
N VAL A 203 -11.18 6.16 -20.17
CA VAL A 203 -10.29 5.70 -21.24
C VAL A 203 -10.89 6.08 -22.59
N THR A 204 -10.08 6.74 -23.43
CA THR A 204 -10.46 7.10 -24.80
C THR A 204 -9.41 6.61 -25.80
N ILE A 205 -9.72 5.58 -26.61
CA ILE A 205 -8.80 5.04 -27.60
C ILE A 205 -9.28 5.38 -29.00
N SER A 206 -8.62 6.36 -29.61
CA SER A 206 -8.94 6.87 -30.96
C SER A 206 -8.17 6.18 -32.09
N GLY A 207 -7.13 5.41 -31.78
CA GLY A 207 -6.30 4.69 -32.74
C GLY A 207 -7.01 3.46 -33.31
N GLY A 208 -7.29 3.47 -34.63
CA GLY A 208 -7.96 2.34 -35.29
C GLY A 208 -7.13 1.05 -35.44
N SER A 209 -5.83 1.10 -35.10
CA SER A 209 -4.90 -0.03 -35.16
C SER A 209 -4.35 -0.43 -33.79
N ALA A 210 -4.97 0.03 -32.73
CA ALA A 210 -4.63 -0.41 -31.38
C ALA A 210 -5.07 -1.87 -31.17
N THR A 211 -4.23 -2.67 -30.51
CA THR A 211 -4.52 -4.04 -30.10
C THR A 211 -4.30 -4.17 -28.60
N ILE A 212 -5.34 -4.56 -27.87
CA ILE A 212 -5.29 -4.77 -26.42
C ILE A 212 -5.84 -6.17 -26.16
N THR A 213 -4.98 -7.09 -25.70
CA THR A 213 -5.31 -8.52 -25.63
C THR A 213 -6.49 -8.80 -24.71
N GLU A 214 -6.55 -8.18 -23.55
CA GLU A 214 -7.65 -8.35 -22.57
C GLU A 214 -8.57 -7.13 -22.50
N GLY A 215 -8.34 -6.16 -23.40
CA GLY A 215 -9.18 -4.97 -23.52
C GLY A 215 -8.84 -3.86 -22.54
N ALA A 216 -9.61 -2.79 -22.63
CA ALA A 216 -9.51 -1.63 -21.75
C ALA A 216 -10.76 -1.46 -20.90
N THR A 217 -10.59 -1.06 -19.65
CA THR A 217 -11.66 -0.78 -18.68
C THR A 217 -11.47 0.60 -18.08
N ALA A 218 -12.54 1.17 -17.54
CA ALA A 218 -12.49 2.46 -16.84
C ALA A 218 -13.52 2.49 -15.72
N SER A 219 -13.23 3.23 -14.65
CA SER A 219 -14.24 3.52 -13.62
C SER A 219 -15.26 4.56 -14.10
N GLY A 220 -14.84 5.48 -14.98
CA GLY A 220 -15.70 6.36 -15.76
C GLY A 220 -16.09 5.76 -17.10
N ASP A 221 -15.99 6.55 -18.17
CA ASP A 221 -16.34 6.15 -19.51
C ASP A 221 -15.18 5.43 -20.20
N CYS A 222 -15.46 4.34 -20.92
CA CYS A 222 -14.53 3.69 -21.83
C CYS A 222 -15.03 3.79 -23.26
N THR A 223 -14.25 4.41 -24.16
CA THR A 223 -14.64 4.66 -25.56
C THR A 223 -13.54 4.30 -26.55
N GLY A 224 -13.92 3.80 -27.69
CA GLY A 224 -13.01 3.53 -28.83
C GLY A 224 -12.55 2.08 -28.92
N THR A 225 -11.41 1.87 -29.62
CA THR A 225 -10.91 0.54 -29.96
C THR A 225 -10.42 -0.22 -28.72
N GLY A 226 -10.89 -1.46 -28.54
CA GLY A 226 -10.46 -2.30 -27.42
C GLY A 226 -11.14 -2.02 -26.09
N CYS A 227 -12.03 -1.03 -25.98
CA CYS A 227 -12.83 -0.83 -24.79
C CYS A 227 -13.80 -1.99 -24.55
N VAL A 228 -13.78 -2.52 -23.33
CA VAL A 228 -14.62 -3.65 -22.88
C VAL A 228 -15.70 -3.18 -21.91
N ALA A 229 -15.35 -2.34 -20.95
CA ALA A 229 -16.29 -1.85 -19.94
C ALA A 229 -15.90 -0.48 -19.38
N GLY A 230 -16.92 0.38 -19.19
CA GLY A 230 -16.89 1.55 -18.34
C GLY A 230 -17.71 1.31 -17.08
N GLY A 231 -17.54 2.15 -16.05
CA GLY A 231 -18.24 2.01 -14.78
C GLY A 231 -17.74 0.84 -13.92
N THR A 232 -16.50 0.37 -14.13
CA THR A 232 -15.86 -0.64 -13.27
C THR A 232 -15.47 -0.02 -11.92
N ALA A 233 -15.23 -0.87 -10.91
CA ALA A 233 -14.75 -0.38 -9.62
C ALA A 233 -13.35 0.25 -9.79
N PRO A 234 -13.05 1.34 -9.07
CA PRO A 234 -11.70 1.89 -9.04
C PRO A 234 -10.71 0.90 -8.45
N GLU A 235 -9.50 0.90 -8.99
CA GLU A 235 -8.38 0.10 -8.52
C GLU A 235 -7.46 0.90 -7.61
N ASP A 236 -6.66 0.18 -6.84
CA ASP A 236 -5.63 0.77 -6.00
C ASP A 236 -4.40 1.09 -6.84
N ILE A 237 -4.19 2.37 -7.17
CA ILE A 237 -3.03 2.81 -7.92
C ILE A 237 -2.02 3.40 -6.94
N PRO A 238 -0.81 2.82 -6.82
CA PRO A 238 0.18 3.31 -5.87
C PRO A 238 0.74 4.64 -6.32
N LEU A 239 0.85 5.58 -5.40
CA LEU A 239 1.79 6.67 -5.52
C LEU A 239 3.16 6.15 -5.12
N MET A 240 4.09 6.10 -6.06
CA MET A 240 5.48 5.75 -5.77
C MET A 240 6.21 7.01 -5.35
N ASN A 241 6.58 7.09 -4.08
CA ASN A 241 7.39 8.19 -3.60
C ASN A 241 8.86 7.94 -3.97
N PRO A 242 9.53 8.80 -4.74
CA PRO A 242 10.93 8.60 -5.09
C PRO A 242 11.86 8.46 -3.88
N SER A 243 11.58 9.15 -2.77
CA SER A 243 12.43 9.10 -1.58
C SER A 243 12.57 7.71 -0.97
N ASP A 244 11.56 6.83 -1.13
CA ASP A 244 11.58 5.45 -0.63
C ASP A 244 12.67 4.61 -1.32
N TYR A 245 13.22 5.09 -2.43
CA TYR A 245 14.24 4.38 -3.22
C TYR A 245 15.65 4.98 -3.11
N LYS A 246 15.82 6.04 -2.31
CA LYS A 246 17.10 6.78 -2.23
C LYS A 246 18.25 5.93 -1.69
N ASP A 247 17.96 5.10 -0.70
CA ASP A 247 18.96 4.27 -0.03
C ASP A 247 19.42 3.07 -0.87
N PHE A 248 18.64 2.69 -1.89
CA PHE A 248 19.04 1.66 -2.86
C PHE A 248 19.91 2.20 -4.00
N ALA A 249 20.12 3.51 -4.08
CA ALA A 249 20.85 4.11 -5.18
C ALA A 249 22.36 3.86 -5.10
N ASP A 250 22.97 3.48 -6.22
CA ASP A 250 24.43 3.48 -6.38
C ASP A 250 24.97 4.91 -6.44
N TYR A 251 24.19 5.80 -7.08
CA TYR A 251 24.59 7.18 -7.38
C TYR A 251 23.44 8.13 -7.08
N ILE A 252 23.74 9.20 -6.32
CA ILE A 252 22.82 10.32 -6.10
C ILE A 252 23.27 11.52 -6.91
N LEU A 253 22.45 11.93 -7.89
CA LEU A 253 22.62 13.13 -8.67
C LEU A 253 21.94 14.30 -7.95
N LYS A 254 22.73 15.17 -7.34
CA LYS A 254 22.24 16.22 -6.47
C LYS A 254 21.80 17.48 -7.21
N SER A 255 20.89 18.22 -6.62
CA SER A 255 20.41 19.53 -7.12
C SER A 255 21.48 20.63 -7.13
N ASP A 256 22.64 20.41 -6.52
CA ASP A 256 23.80 21.29 -6.62
C ASP A 256 24.74 20.98 -7.80
N GLY A 257 24.39 19.97 -8.62
CA GLY A 257 25.18 19.54 -9.76
C GLY A 257 26.35 18.62 -9.38
N THR A 258 26.37 18.06 -8.19
CA THR A 258 27.35 17.04 -7.79
C THR A 258 26.77 15.64 -7.86
N ILE A 259 27.62 14.62 -7.98
CA ILE A 259 27.21 13.21 -7.90
C ILE A 259 27.86 12.61 -6.67
N LYS A 260 27.06 11.94 -5.82
CA LYS A 260 27.53 11.13 -4.70
C LYS A 260 27.49 9.66 -5.10
N LYS A 261 28.62 8.95 -5.00
CA LYS A 261 28.65 7.48 -5.04
C LYS A 261 28.34 6.98 -3.63
N VAL A 262 27.24 6.25 -3.46
CA VAL A 262 26.75 5.88 -2.13
C VAL A 262 27.69 4.90 -1.44
N SER A 263 28.18 3.86 -2.13
CA SER A 263 29.02 2.82 -1.55
C SER A 263 30.36 3.30 -0.98
N THR A 264 30.92 4.41 -1.50
CA THR A 264 32.21 4.95 -1.05
C THR A 264 32.08 6.32 -0.37
N GLY A 265 30.96 7.01 -0.54
CA GLY A 265 30.76 8.40 -0.11
C GLY A 265 31.51 9.42 -0.96
N ASP A 266 32.10 9.02 -2.09
CA ASP A 266 32.84 9.92 -2.97
C ASP A 266 31.90 10.94 -3.61
N ILE A 267 32.36 12.21 -3.69
CA ILE A 267 31.63 13.30 -4.33
C ILE A 267 32.38 13.71 -5.61
N TYR A 268 31.68 13.64 -6.72
CA TYR A 268 32.15 14.07 -8.04
C TYR A 268 31.55 15.44 -8.36
N THR A 269 32.41 16.38 -8.75
CA THR A 269 32.01 17.75 -9.10
C THR A 269 32.35 18.09 -10.54
N PHE A 270 31.51 18.86 -11.21
CA PHE A 270 31.84 19.40 -12.53
C PHE A 270 32.91 20.47 -12.42
N THR A 271 33.97 20.37 -13.22
CA THR A 271 34.95 21.48 -13.43
C THR A 271 34.36 22.63 -14.17
N ASN A 272 33.35 22.41 -15.00
CA ASN A 272 32.71 23.42 -15.82
C ASN A 272 31.22 23.08 -15.95
N PRO A 273 30.34 23.63 -15.09
CA PRO A 273 28.92 23.36 -15.13
C PRO A 273 28.36 23.64 -16.54
N GLY A 274 27.79 22.62 -17.18
CA GLY A 274 27.27 22.65 -18.54
C GLY A 274 28.28 22.28 -19.64
N GLY A 275 29.51 21.84 -19.29
CA GLY A 275 30.56 21.53 -20.25
C GLY A 275 31.06 20.08 -20.33
N GLY A 276 30.49 19.16 -19.60
CA GLY A 276 30.83 17.71 -19.67
C GLY A 276 32.21 17.31 -19.13
N ASN A 277 32.92 18.22 -18.46
CA ASN A 277 34.19 17.90 -17.78
C ASN A 277 34.01 17.79 -16.29
N TRP A 278 34.28 16.62 -15.75
CA TRP A 278 34.20 16.30 -14.34
C TRP A 278 35.53 16.37 -13.64
N SER A 279 35.56 16.89 -12.43
CA SER A 279 36.68 16.70 -11.51
C SER A 279 36.19 16.05 -10.22
N THR A 280 36.98 15.14 -9.69
CA THR A 280 36.70 14.49 -8.41
C THR A 280 37.35 15.26 -7.29
N SER A 281 36.66 15.40 -6.16
CA SER A 281 37.24 15.89 -4.90
C SER A 281 38.10 14.84 -4.19
N THR A 282 38.03 13.59 -4.64
CA THR A 282 38.76 12.43 -4.14
C THR A 282 39.29 11.57 -5.29
N THR A 283 40.02 10.52 -4.99
CA THR A 283 40.73 9.64 -5.93
C THR A 283 39.78 8.87 -6.88
N GLY A 284 39.34 9.44 -7.98
CA GLY A 284 38.57 8.74 -9.01
C GLY A 284 38.52 9.54 -10.30
N ASP A 285 38.44 8.90 -11.45
CA ASP A 285 38.27 9.55 -12.75
C ASP A 285 36.77 9.67 -13.04
N GLY A 286 36.11 10.68 -12.44
CA GLY A 286 34.70 10.94 -12.65
C GLY A 286 34.30 11.20 -14.11
N ASN A 287 35.27 11.59 -14.95
CA ASN A 287 35.03 11.77 -16.37
C ASN A 287 34.90 10.44 -17.13
N ALA A 288 35.60 9.39 -16.69
CA ALA A 288 35.45 8.06 -17.27
C ALA A 288 34.06 7.44 -16.96
N ASP A 289 33.57 7.68 -15.76
CA ASP A 289 32.31 7.08 -15.29
C ASP A 289 31.06 7.93 -15.62
N PHE A 290 31.19 9.26 -15.74
CA PHE A 290 30.05 10.18 -15.84
C PHE A 290 30.20 11.21 -16.96
N GLY A 291 31.09 10.98 -17.93
CA GLY A 291 31.33 11.92 -19.04
C GLY A 291 30.09 12.18 -19.92
N GLY A 292 29.10 11.31 -19.87
CA GLY A 292 27.81 11.47 -20.54
C GLY A 292 26.78 12.25 -19.76
N LEU A 293 27.01 12.53 -18.46
CA LEU A 293 26.06 13.32 -17.66
C LEU A 293 26.41 14.81 -17.69
N SER A 294 25.38 15.64 -17.62
CA SER A 294 25.51 17.09 -17.48
C SER A 294 24.40 17.65 -16.60
N TYR A 295 24.68 18.74 -15.89
CA TYR A 295 23.72 19.42 -15.04
C TYR A 295 23.51 20.87 -15.51
N SER A 296 22.26 21.33 -15.49
CA SER A 296 21.86 22.69 -15.83
C SER A 296 21.29 23.40 -14.59
N ASN A 297 22.07 24.27 -13.96
CA ASN A 297 21.60 25.10 -12.84
C ASN A 297 20.39 26.00 -13.19
N ALA A 298 20.24 26.37 -14.48
CA ALA A 298 19.15 27.25 -14.90
C ALA A 298 17.79 26.50 -14.95
N GLN A 299 17.85 25.21 -15.06
CA GLN A 299 16.67 24.34 -15.22
C GLN A 299 16.52 23.33 -14.08
N ASP A 300 17.45 23.34 -13.13
CA ASP A 300 17.55 22.34 -12.04
C ASP A 300 17.40 20.91 -12.57
N ARG A 301 18.16 20.60 -13.63
CA ARG A 301 17.94 19.38 -14.39
C ARG A 301 19.23 18.67 -14.77
N TRP A 302 19.28 17.39 -14.53
CA TRP A 302 20.30 16.49 -15.06
C TRP A 302 19.96 16.03 -16.48
N SER A 303 20.99 15.76 -17.26
CA SER A 303 20.83 15.27 -18.64
C SER A 303 21.84 14.19 -18.95
N ALA A 304 21.40 13.13 -19.64
CA ALA A 304 22.25 12.07 -20.17
C ALA A 304 22.43 12.22 -21.69
N GLY A 305 23.65 11.94 -22.16
CA GLY A 305 24.04 11.92 -23.56
C GLY A 305 24.82 10.66 -23.94
N ASN A 306 25.37 10.60 -25.16
CA ASN A 306 25.95 9.38 -25.74
C ASN A 306 27.36 9.00 -25.21
N SER A 307 27.96 9.76 -24.31
CA SER A 307 29.27 9.45 -23.73
C SER A 307 29.13 8.49 -22.57
N ASN A 308 30.23 7.96 -22.05
CA ASN A 308 30.23 6.98 -20.96
C ASN A 308 29.44 7.48 -19.76
N ILE A 309 28.55 6.62 -19.30
CA ILE A 309 27.83 6.72 -18.01
C ILE A 309 27.96 5.35 -17.34
N ALA A 310 28.30 5.33 -16.06
CA ALA A 310 28.35 4.10 -15.30
C ALA A 310 26.99 3.40 -15.31
N ASN A 311 26.99 2.07 -15.29
CA ASN A 311 25.79 1.30 -15.02
C ASN A 311 25.43 1.42 -13.55
N GLY A 312 24.16 1.40 -13.22
CA GLY A 312 23.69 1.43 -11.84
C GLY A 312 22.33 2.04 -11.62
N PHE A 313 21.97 2.11 -10.36
CA PHE A 313 20.77 2.77 -9.88
C PHE A 313 21.09 4.26 -9.58
N PHE A 314 20.39 5.15 -10.27
CA PHE A 314 20.53 6.61 -10.11
C PHE A 314 19.31 7.18 -9.41
N TYR A 315 19.54 7.83 -8.26
CA TYR A 315 18.58 8.71 -7.64
C TYR A 315 18.89 10.17 -8.04
N VAL A 316 17.89 10.91 -8.48
CA VAL A 316 18.06 12.27 -8.99
C VAL A 316 17.26 13.26 -8.15
N GLU A 317 17.95 14.17 -7.47
CA GLU A 317 17.32 15.31 -6.80
C GLU A 317 16.99 16.37 -7.89
N GLY A 318 15.72 16.43 -8.32
CA GLY A 318 15.23 17.30 -9.41
C GLY A 318 14.86 16.51 -10.67
N ASP A 319 14.94 17.18 -11.83
CA ASP A 319 14.50 16.65 -13.12
C ASP A 319 15.59 15.85 -13.85
N PHE A 320 15.17 14.90 -14.69
CA PHE A 320 16.08 14.15 -15.54
C PHE A 320 15.64 14.12 -17.00
N LYS A 321 16.61 14.29 -17.91
CA LYS A 321 16.37 14.23 -19.35
C LYS A 321 17.39 13.35 -20.06
N THR A 322 16.95 12.51 -21.00
CA THR A 322 17.85 11.87 -21.95
C THR A 322 17.77 12.54 -23.31
N THR A 323 18.92 12.85 -23.91
CA THR A 323 19.01 13.21 -25.31
C THR A 323 19.67 12.12 -26.15
N GLY A 324 20.06 11.06 -25.51
CA GLY A 324 20.73 9.85 -25.95
C GLY A 324 21.31 9.15 -24.73
N CYS A 325 21.90 7.97 -24.92
CA CYS A 325 22.63 7.26 -23.87
C CYS A 325 23.78 6.45 -24.47
N PRO A 326 24.76 6.00 -23.67
CA PRO A 326 25.76 5.05 -24.14
C PRO A 326 25.06 3.77 -24.62
N PRO A 327 25.57 3.12 -25.69
CA PRO A 327 25.00 1.85 -26.14
C PRO A 327 25.06 0.80 -25.03
N GLY A 328 23.91 0.16 -24.75
CA GLY A 328 23.79 -0.87 -23.72
C GLY A 328 23.91 -0.33 -22.30
N TRP A 329 23.53 0.89 -22.05
CA TRP A 329 23.51 1.45 -20.69
C TRP A 329 22.46 0.74 -19.83
N GLU A 330 22.91 0.07 -18.79
CA GLU A 330 22.07 -0.58 -17.79
C GLU A 330 21.83 0.40 -16.65
N THR A 331 20.57 0.82 -16.48
CA THR A 331 20.22 1.83 -15.49
C THR A 331 18.80 1.66 -14.93
N THR A 332 18.64 2.01 -13.65
CA THR A 332 17.36 2.36 -13.02
C THR A 332 17.44 3.84 -12.67
N ILE A 333 16.40 4.60 -12.96
CA ILE A 333 16.36 6.03 -12.69
C ILE A 333 15.13 6.39 -11.86
N VAL A 334 15.37 6.97 -10.70
CA VAL A 334 14.36 7.50 -9.80
C VAL A 334 14.59 9.00 -9.61
N THR A 335 13.59 9.83 -9.86
CA THR A 335 13.71 11.30 -9.75
C THR A 335 12.67 11.90 -8.82
N GLU A 336 13.04 12.93 -8.09
CA GLU A 336 12.07 13.74 -7.32
C GLU A 336 11.15 14.58 -8.24
N GLY A 337 11.66 14.98 -9.42
CA GLY A 337 10.94 15.72 -10.45
C GLY A 337 10.45 14.82 -11.59
N TYR A 338 10.52 15.34 -12.83
CA TYR A 338 10.08 14.62 -14.01
C TYR A 338 11.21 13.85 -14.73
N ILE A 339 10.82 12.91 -15.60
CA ILE A 339 11.68 12.21 -16.54
C ILE A 339 11.25 12.53 -17.98
N ASP A 340 12.13 13.19 -18.77
CA ASP A 340 11.99 13.35 -20.22
C ASP A 340 12.92 12.35 -20.93
N PHE A 341 12.39 11.18 -21.28
CA PHE A 341 13.14 10.09 -21.87
C PHE A 341 13.02 10.12 -23.40
N GLY A 342 13.92 10.85 -24.04
CA GLY A 342 13.92 11.06 -25.49
C GLY A 342 15.10 10.40 -26.22
N GLY A 343 15.11 10.54 -27.55
CA GLY A 343 16.20 10.09 -28.42
C GLY A 343 16.14 8.59 -28.75
N SER A 344 17.23 8.07 -29.33
CA SER A 344 17.40 6.64 -29.63
C SER A 344 18.21 5.98 -28.50
N ALA A 345 17.71 6.10 -27.29
CA ALA A 345 18.39 5.60 -26.12
C ALA A 345 18.29 4.07 -26.05
N ASP A 346 19.42 3.41 -26.17
CA ASP A 346 19.54 1.95 -26.06
C ASP A 346 19.82 1.57 -24.61
N VAL A 347 18.77 1.58 -23.81
CA VAL A 347 18.81 1.42 -22.34
C VAL A 347 18.26 0.09 -21.93
N MET A 348 18.86 -0.52 -20.94
CA MET A 348 18.38 -1.73 -20.28
C MET A 348 18.14 -1.44 -18.80
N ASN A 349 17.19 -2.14 -18.21
CA ASN A 349 16.99 -2.09 -16.77
C ASN A 349 18.23 -2.61 -16.04
N TYR A 350 18.73 -1.86 -15.07
CA TYR A 350 19.85 -2.29 -14.21
C TYR A 350 19.37 -3.39 -13.25
N LYS A 351 20.14 -4.46 -13.21
CA LYS A 351 19.92 -5.58 -12.27
C LYS A 351 21.22 -5.81 -11.53
N ASP A 352 21.28 -5.40 -10.27
CA ASP A 352 22.45 -5.68 -9.44
C ASP A 352 22.55 -7.20 -9.19
N PRO A 353 23.61 -7.87 -9.64
CA PRO A 353 23.78 -9.32 -9.42
C PRO A 353 23.91 -9.71 -7.95
N GLY A 354 24.19 -8.77 -7.07
CA GLY A 354 24.35 -8.97 -5.63
C GLY A 354 23.11 -8.64 -4.81
N ASP A 355 22.15 -7.96 -5.42
CA ASP A 355 20.93 -7.55 -4.72
C ASP A 355 19.88 -8.66 -4.77
N THR A 356 19.41 -9.04 -3.59
CA THR A 356 18.28 -9.98 -3.42
C THR A 356 16.96 -9.27 -3.18
N GLN A 357 16.94 -7.94 -3.29
CA GLN A 357 15.77 -7.13 -3.01
C GLN A 357 14.83 -7.03 -4.21
N ASP A 358 13.57 -6.78 -3.94
CA ASP A 358 12.46 -6.76 -4.91
C ASP A 358 12.48 -5.57 -5.89
N ILE A 359 13.51 -4.70 -5.84
CA ILE A 359 13.65 -3.53 -6.72
C ILE A 359 14.25 -3.82 -8.10
N GLN A 360 14.68 -5.05 -8.36
CA GLN A 360 15.35 -5.43 -9.61
C GLN A 360 14.52 -5.20 -10.87
N ASP A 361 13.20 -5.16 -10.74
CA ASP A 361 12.29 -4.91 -11.86
C ASP A 361 11.88 -3.44 -11.98
N LEU A 362 12.43 -2.54 -11.14
CA LEU A 362 12.21 -1.09 -11.25
C LEU A 362 13.04 -0.52 -12.38
N PHE A 363 12.41 0.30 -13.26
CA PHE A 363 13.13 0.95 -14.36
C PHE A 363 13.09 2.48 -14.23
N LEU A 364 11.92 3.10 -14.27
CA LEU A 364 11.77 4.55 -14.15
C LEU A 364 10.73 4.90 -13.10
N VAL A 365 11.08 5.80 -12.18
CA VAL A 365 10.13 6.43 -11.26
C VAL A 365 10.34 7.93 -11.28
N ALA A 366 9.27 8.68 -11.50
CA ALA A 366 9.26 10.13 -11.39
C ALA A 366 8.28 10.57 -10.29
N GLY A 367 8.69 11.55 -9.50
CA GLY A 367 7.80 12.20 -8.53
C GLY A 367 6.66 12.96 -9.22
N THR A 368 6.91 13.44 -10.44
CA THR A 368 5.92 14.12 -11.27
C THR A 368 5.70 13.37 -12.58
N ASP A 369 6.03 13.95 -13.73
CA ASP A 369 5.71 13.44 -15.06
C ASP A 369 6.77 12.48 -15.63
N ILE A 370 6.32 11.56 -16.51
CA ILE A 370 7.21 10.83 -17.43
C ILE A 370 6.77 11.06 -18.86
N GLU A 371 7.67 11.64 -19.69
CA GLU A 371 7.54 11.63 -21.13
C GLU A 371 8.51 10.62 -21.75
N PHE A 372 7.98 9.64 -22.47
CA PHE A 372 8.75 8.66 -23.21
C PHE A 372 8.54 8.87 -24.71
N SER A 373 9.43 9.62 -25.32
CA SER A 373 9.32 10.00 -26.76
C SER A 373 10.39 9.35 -27.64
N GLY A 374 11.19 8.45 -27.07
CA GLY A 374 12.32 7.81 -27.75
C GLY A 374 11.95 6.66 -28.68
N ASN A 375 12.97 6.21 -29.46
CA ASN A 375 12.90 5.00 -30.27
C ASN A 375 14.03 4.05 -29.88
N PRO A 376 13.99 3.45 -28.69
CA PRO A 376 14.99 2.47 -28.27
C PRO A 376 14.98 1.27 -29.22
N SER A 377 16.16 0.75 -29.56
CA SER A 377 16.30 -0.42 -30.43
C SER A 377 16.10 -1.74 -29.66
N ASN A 378 16.23 -1.71 -28.34
CA ASN A 378 16.07 -2.86 -27.46
C ASN A 378 14.70 -2.92 -26.81
N THR A 379 14.29 -4.11 -26.41
CA THR A 379 13.17 -4.28 -25.46
C THR A 379 13.64 -3.81 -24.11
N ILE A 380 12.89 -2.86 -23.53
CA ILE A 380 13.09 -2.41 -22.16
C ILE A 380 12.32 -3.37 -21.26
N SER A 381 12.91 -3.82 -20.17
CA SER A 381 12.21 -4.58 -19.15
C SER A 381 12.08 -3.74 -17.88
N GLY A 382 10.96 -3.83 -17.21
CA GLY A 382 10.80 -3.22 -15.91
C GLY A 382 9.52 -2.40 -15.74
N PHE A 383 9.38 -1.85 -14.55
CA PHE A 383 8.24 -1.08 -14.10
C PHE A 383 8.51 0.42 -14.30
N ILE A 384 7.52 1.12 -14.85
CA ILE A 384 7.56 2.57 -15.07
C ILE A 384 6.43 3.22 -14.27
N ALA A 385 6.76 4.16 -13.39
CA ALA A 385 5.77 4.86 -12.58
C ALA A 385 5.96 6.39 -12.57
N ALA A 386 4.87 7.11 -12.80
CA ALA A 386 4.80 8.55 -12.68
C ALA A 386 3.87 8.94 -11.51
N GLY A 387 4.31 9.88 -10.68
CA GLY A 387 3.48 10.45 -9.61
C GLY A 387 2.34 11.31 -10.17
N GLU A 388 2.56 11.97 -11.31
CA GLU A 388 1.53 12.72 -12.02
C GLU A 388 1.16 12.01 -13.32
N GLN A 389 1.57 12.50 -14.48
CA GLN A 389 1.12 11.97 -15.76
C GLN A 389 2.21 11.23 -16.52
N ILE A 390 1.78 10.38 -17.44
CA ILE A 390 2.68 9.68 -18.35
C ILE A 390 2.27 9.86 -19.80
N SER A 391 3.25 10.16 -20.65
CA SER A 391 3.08 10.21 -22.10
C SER A 391 4.08 9.31 -22.81
N VAL A 392 3.59 8.37 -23.61
CA VAL A 392 4.42 7.50 -24.44
C VAL A 392 4.09 7.75 -25.90
N SER A 393 5.04 8.25 -26.70
CA SER A 393 4.79 8.68 -28.08
C SER A 393 5.74 8.08 -29.11
N GLY A 394 6.79 7.36 -28.72
CA GLY A 394 7.81 6.81 -29.62
C GLY A 394 7.50 5.41 -30.16
N THR A 395 8.57 4.74 -30.64
CA THR A 395 8.55 3.30 -30.93
C THR A 395 9.22 2.59 -29.76
N VAL A 396 8.43 2.11 -28.83
CA VAL A 396 8.90 1.53 -27.56
C VAL A 396 8.40 0.10 -27.45
N THR A 397 9.27 -0.82 -27.09
CA THR A 397 8.90 -2.18 -26.67
C THR A 397 9.26 -2.34 -25.21
N LEU A 398 8.23 -2.54 -24.38
CA LEU A 398 8.36 -2.71 -22.92
C LEU A 398 7.87 -4.10 -22.52
N GLU A 399 8.66 -4.80 -21.72
CA GLU A 399 8.24 -6.00 -20.98
C GLU A 399 8.09 -5.59 -19.51
N GLY A 400 6.85 -5.35 -19.06
CA GLY A 400 6.59 -4.80 -17.73
C GLY A 400 5.25 -4.09 -17.63
N ALA A 401 5.17 -3.11 -16.75
CA ALA A 401 3.96 -2.33 -16.51
C ALA A 401 4.22 -0.82 -16.45
N ILE A 402 3.16 -0.06 -16.68
CA ILE A 402 3.16 1.40 -16.63
C ILE A 402 2.08 1.85 -15.65
N VAL A 403 2.43 2.72 -14.72
CA VAL A 403 1.52 3.29 -13.72
C VAL A 403 1.62 4.81 -13.71
N ALA A 404 0.48 5.49 -13.70
CA ALA A 404 0.37 6.93 -13.51
C ALA A 404 -0.59 7.22 -12.34
N ALA A 405 -0.07 7.79 -11.26
CA ALA A 405 -0.87 8.06 -10.06
C ALA A 405 -1.72 9.33 -10.16
N ASP A 406 -1.38 10.25 -11.06
CA ASP A 406 -2.15 11.47 -11.42
C ASP A 406 -2.61 12.28 -10.19
N VAL A 407 -1.75 12.37 -9.17
CA VAL A 407 -2.09 13.04 -7.89
C VAL A 407 -2.28 14.54 -8.05
N SER A 408 -1.61 15.14 -9.04
CA SER A 408 -1.74 16.55 -9.37
C SER A 408 -1.33 16.78 -10.83
N ASN A 409 -1.32 18.02 -11.28
CA ASN A 409 -0.75 18.44 -12.56
C ASN A 409 0.07 19.70 -12.27
N SER A 410 1.14 19.53 -11.50
CA SER A 410 2.03 20.62 -11.09
C SER A 410 3.06 20.93 -12.15
N GLU A 411 3.48 19.93 -12.90
CA GLU A 411 4.41 20.06 -14.00
C GLU A 411 3.69 20.29 -15.34
N SER A 412 4.39 20.89 -16.28
CA SER A 412 3.87 21.17 -17.62
C SER A 412 4.50 20.29 -18.71
N LEU A 413 5.29 19.29 -18.33
CA LEU A 413 5.94 18.39 -19.28
C LEU A 413 4.88 17.55 -20.01
N VAL A 414 3.97 16.99 -19.28
CA VAL A 414 2.83 16.20 -19.79
C VAL A 414 1.53 16.84 -19.29
N THR A 415 0.53 16.95 -20.13
CA THR A 415 -0.76 17.58 -19.77
C THR A 415 -1.90 16.57 -19.58
N GLY A 416 -1.59 15.29 -19.57
CA GLY A 416 -2.53 14.19 -19.35
C GLY A 416 -1.96 12.85 -19.82
N ASN A 417 -2.45 11.77 -19.24
CA ASN A 417 -1.95 10.44 -19.57
C ASN A 417 -2.26 10.08 -21.03
N SER A 418 -1.24 9.71 -21.78
CA SER A 418 -1.38 9.38 -23.19
C SER A 418 -0.47 8.24 -23.63
N ILE A 419 -1.03 7.37 -24.47
CA ILE A 419 -0.31 6.30 -25.15
C ILE A 419 -0.43 6.49 -26.65
N GLY A 420 0.72 6.51 -27.34
CA GLY A 420 0.71 6.76 -28.76
C GLY A 420 1.90 6.12 -29.47
N GLY A 421 2.09 6.48 -30.74
CA GLY A 421 3.18 5.94 -31.55
C GLY A 421 3.01 4.46 -31.88
N SER A 422 4.11 3.71 -31.80
CA SER A 422 4.18 2.25 -31.99
C SER A 422 4.63 1.58 -30.71
N LEU A 423 3.98 1.88 -29.59
CA LEU A 423 4.25 1.24 -28.31
C LEU A 423 3.83 -0.21 -28.33
N THR A 424 4.68 -1.11 -27.85
CA THR A 424 4.32 -2.48 -27.51
C THR A 424 4.61 -2.70 -26.03
N VAL A 425 3.59 -3.05 -25.25
CA VAL A 425 3.76 -3.48 -23.86
C VAL A 425 3.41 -4.95 -23.77
N THR A 426 4.32 -5.75 -23.26
CA THR A 426 4.07 -7.16 -22.92
C THR A 426 4.05 -7.24 -21.39
N TYR A 427 2.86 -7.42 -20.83
CA TYR A 427 2.71 -7.53 -19.39
C TYR A 427 3.14 -8.92 -18.92
N ASN A 428 4.04 -8.92 -17.96
CA ASN A 428 4.48 -10.12 -17.28
C ASN A 428 4.06 -9.99 -15.79
N GLY A 429 2.95 -10.66 -15.46
CA GLY A 429 2.41 -10.64 -14.09
C GLY A 429 3.31 -11.28 -13.02
N ASP A 430 4.43 -11.91 -13.44
CA ASP A 430 5.45 -12.46 -12.52
C ASP A 430 6.52 -11.42 -12.16
N MET A 431 6.55 -10.26 -12.84
CA MET A 431 7.39 -9.14 -12.40
C MET A 431 6.85 -8.64 -11.07
N VAL A 432 7.66 -8.77 -10.03
CA VAL A 432 7.36 -8.19 -8.73
C VAL A 432 7.60 -6.69 -8.84
N SER A 433 6.54 -5.92 -8.82
CA SER A 433 6.70 -4.48 -8.70
C SER A 433 7.26 -4.17 -7.31
N PRO A 434 8.38 -3.45 -7.20
CA PRO A 434 8.90 -2.98 -5.91
C PRO A 434 8.12 -1.75 -5.41
N ALA A 435 7.02 -1.39 -6.07
CA ALA A 435 6.16 -0.31 -5.63
C ALA A 435 5.51 -0.68 -4.32
N LEU A 436 5.88 0.01 -3.26
CA LEU A 436 5.13 -0.01 -2.03
C LEU A 436 3.86 0.83 -2.23
N SER A 437 2.72 0.20 -2.11
CA SER A 437 1.44 0.90 -2.13
C SER A 437 1.34 1.83 -0.92
N ASN A 438 0.65 2.97 -1.08
CA ASN A 438 0.24 3.79 0.06
C ASN A 438 -0.88 3.14 0.89
N LYS A 439 -1.30 1.93 0.53
CA LYS A 439 -2.27 1.16 1.28
C LYS A 439 -1.62 0.07 2.11
N VAL A 440 -2.19 -0.13 3.26
CA VAL A 440 -1.71 -1.09 4.24
C VAL A 440 -2.56 -2.36 4.27
N LYS A 441 -1.94 -3.44 4.74
CA LYS A 441 -2.57 -4.73 4.98
C LYS A 441 -2.23 -5.21 6.39
N VAL A 442 -3.23 -5.75 7.07
CA VAL A 442 -3.00 -6.50 8.32
C VAL A 442 -2.50 -7.89 7.95
N ILE A 443 -1.36 -8.29 8.49
CA ILE A 443 -0.81 -9.64 8.29
C ILE A 443 -0.97 -10.54 9.52
N ALA A 444 -1.03 -9.94 10.69
CA ALA A 444 -1.29 -10.65 11.95
C ALA A 444 -1.99 -9.73 12.93
N TRP A 445 -2.73 -10.31 13.87
CA TRP A 445 -3.24 -9.60 15.03
C TRP A 445 -3.43 -10.55 16.20
N GLN A 446 -3.38 -10.03 17.42
CA GLN A 446 -3.51 -10.79 18.65
C GLN A 446 -4.16 -9.95 19.75
N GLU A 447 -4.76 -10.63 20.73
CA GLU A 447 -5.18 -10.04 21.99
C GLU A 447 -4.04 -10.19 23.00
N THR A 448 -3.67 -9.09 23.66
CA THR A 448 -2.55 -9.02 24.62
C THR A 448 -3.01 -8.65 26.03
#